data_dc62dd1fc02de72f074e8441fa500e1f
#
_entry.id   dc62dd1fc02de72f074e8441fa500e1f
#
_cell.length_a   1.000
_cell.length_b   1.000
_cell.length_c   1.000
_cell.angle_alpha   90.00
_cell.angle_beta   90.00
_cell.angle_gamma   90.00
#
_symmetry.space_group_name_H-M   'P 1'
#
loop_
_entity.id
_entity.type
_entity.pdbx_description
1 polymer ?
#
loop_
_entity_poly.entity_id
_entity_poly.type
_entity_poly.pdbx_seq_one_letter_code
_entity_poly.pdbx_strand_id
1 'polypeptide(L)'
;KSVIEVIKAKLPVSISLGLWTTLLVYLISIPLGIRKAVHDGSRFDIITSGIVVVAYAVPSFLFALFLIVLFAGGSFFQFFPLRGLFSDHWSDLSFMGKITDYFWHLFLPLLAMVISGFAKLTLITKDSFLEEINKQYVTTARAKGLEENKILYGHIFRNAMLIVIAGFPAAFVHILFTS
;
A
#
# COMPACT_ATOMS: atom_id res chain seq x y z
N LYS A 1 -15.70 15.31 -27.27
CA LYS A 1 -15.65 13.93 -26.74
C LYS A 1 -16.71 13.79 -25.67
N SER A 2 -17.52 12.74 -25.71
CA SER A 2 -18.51 12.50 -24.67
C SER A 2 -17.81 12.14 -23.35
N VAL A 3 -18.45 12.45 -22.22
CA VAL A 3 -17.91 12.11 -20.88
C VAL A 3 -17.59 10.60 -20.77
N ILE A 4 -18.45 9.78 -21.38
CA ILE A 4 -18.30 8.32 -21.42
C ILE A 4 -17.03 7.89 -22.17
N GLU A 5 -16.67 8.55 -23.27
CA GLU A 5 -15.43 8.26 -24.01
C GLU A 5 -14.18 8.57 -23.20
N VAL A 6 -14.20 9.69 -22.46
CA VAL A 6 -13.08 10.07 -21.57
C VAL A 6 -12.92 9.05 -20.43
N ILE A 7 -14.04 8.65 -19.81
CA ILE A 7 -14.01 7.64 -18.75
C ILE A 7 -13.45 6.31 -19.28
N LYS A 8 -13.97 5.81 -20.41
CA LYS A 8 -13.49 4.55 -21.01
C LYS A 8 -12.00 4.58 -21.34
N ALA A 9 -11.48 5.72 -21.80
CA ALA A 9 -10.06 5.87 -22.12
C ALA A 9 -9.15 5.89 -20.89
N LYS A 10 -9.64 6.39 -19.74
CA LYS A 10 -8.86 6.48 -18.49
C LYS A 10 -9.01 5.28 -17.56
N LEU A 11 -10.11 4.56 -17.68
CA LEU A 11 -10.47 3.44 -16.84
C LEU A 11 -9.38 2.35 -16.74
N PRO A 12 -8.68 1.92 -17.82
CA PRO A 12 -7.60 0.96 -17.72
C PRO A 12 -6.42 1.44 -16.84
N VAL A 13 -6.10 2.73 -16.91
CA VAL A 13 -5.04 3.34 -16.10
C VAL A 13 -5.44 3.32 -14.63
N SER A 14 -6.64 3.80 -14.31
CA SER A 14 -7.15 3.84 -12.95
C SER A 14 -7.28 2.45 -12.34
N ILE A 15 -7.77 1.46 -13.10
CA ILE A 15 -7.86 0.07 -12.63
C ILE A 15 -6.46 -0.48 -12.36
N SER A 16 -5.50 -0.28 -13.26
CA SER A 16 -4.13 -0.76 -13.08
C SER A 16 -3.48 -0.15 -11.83
N LEU A 17 -3.53 1.16 -11.69
CA LEU A 17 -2.99 1.86 -10.54
C LEU A 17 -3.71 1.46 -9.24
N GLY A 18 -5.04 1.42 -9.26
CA GLY A 18 -5.84 1.05 -8.09
C GLY A 18 -5.59 -0.37 -7.61
N LEU A 19 -5.55 -1.33 -8.54
CA LEU A 19 -5.30 -2.73 -8.22
C LEU A 19 -3.92 -2.92 -7.58
N TRP A 20 -2.87 -2.46 -8.26
CA TRP A 20 -1.50 -2.66 -7.80
C TRP A 20 -1.19 -1.87 -6.53
N THR A 21 -1.68 -0.63 -6.42
CA THR A 21 -1.54 0.15 -5.19
C THR A 21 -2.18 -0.55 -4.01
N THR A 22 -3.44 -0.99 -4.16
CA THR A 22 -4.15 -1.69 -3.08
C THR A 22 -3.43 -2.97 -2.69
N LEU A 23 -3.03 -3.78 -3.67
CA LEU A 23 -2.30 -5.03 -3.41
C LEU A 23 -1.00 -4.78 -2.63
N LEU A 24 -0.18 -3.84 -3.09
CA LEU A 24 1.11 -3.54 -2.46
C LEU A 24 0.93 -2.92 -1.07
N VAL A 25 -0.01 -1.98 -0.92
CA VAL A 25 -0.31 -1.36 0.38
C VAL A 25 -0.70 -2.43 1.40
N TYR A 26 -1.63 -3.32 1.07
CA TYR A 26 -2.08 -4.38 1.99
C TYR A 26 -0.98 -5.40 2.28
N LEU A 27 -0.23 -5.80 1.26
CA LEU A 27 0.87 -6.77 1.39
C LEU A 27 2.00 -6.27 2.30
N ILE A 28 2.29 -4.97 2.28
CA ILE A 28 3.36 -4.37 3.07
C ILE A 28 2.84 -3.97 4.47
N SER A 29 1.68 -3.30 4.51
CA SER A 29 1.19 -2.67 5.75
C SER A 29 0.71 -3.68 6.79
N ILE A 30 0.04 -4.76 6.37
CA ILE A 30 -0.50 -5.73 7.31
C ILE A 30 0.63 -6.43 8.08
N PRO A 31 1.63 -7.07 7.44
CA PRO A 31 2.71 -7.72 8.17
C PRO A 31 3.51 -6.74 9.04
N LEU A 32 3.74 -5.53 8.54
CA LEU A 32 4.47 -4.51 9.29
C LEU A 32 3.67 -4.05 10.51
N GLY A 33 2.37 -3.76 10.37
CA GLY A 33 1.49 -3.35 11.46
C GLY A 33 1.38 -4.42 12.55
N ILE A 34 1.22 -5.69 12.18
CA ILE A 34 1.21 -6.83 13.10
C ILE A 34 2.53 -6.89 13.88
N ARG A 35 3.65 -6.84 13.16
CA ARG A 35 4.99 -6.91 13.79
C ARG A 35 5.22 -5.75 14.74
N LYS A 36 4.74 -4.54 14.41
CA LYS A 36 4.80 -3.37 15.27
C LYS A 36 3.95 -3.53 16.53
N ALA A 37 2.74 -4.10 16.42
CA ALA A 37 1.86 -4.35 17.56
C ALA A 37 2.45 -5.40 18.53
N VAL A 38 3.01 -6.49 17.99
CA VAL A 38 3.63 -7.55 18.79
C VAL A 38 4.89 -7.05 19.51
N HIS A 39 5.62 -6.11 18.93
CA HIS A 39 6.85 -5.54 19.48
C HIS A 39 6.67 -4.07 19.90
N ASP A 40 5.48 -3.70 20.38
CA ASP A 40 5.17 -2.34 20.77
C ASP A 40 6.17 -1.75 21.76
N GLY A 41 6.59 -0.51 21.55
CA GLY A 41 7.60 0.18 22.34
C GLY A 41 9.05 -0.28 22.13
N SER A 42 9.29 -1.28 21.28
CA SER A 42 10.66 -1.73 20.93
C SER A 42 11.36 -0.69 20.04
N ARG A 43 12.70 -0.81 19.92
CA ARG A 43 13.49 0.01 18.99
C ARG A 43 12.98 -0.10 17.54
N PHE A 44 12.59 -1.31 17.13
CA PHE A 44 11.99 -1.55 15.82
C PHE A 44 10.70 -0.75 15.64
N ASP A 45 9.82 -0.79 16.61
CA ASP A 45 8.55 -0.06 16.54
C ASP A 45 8.77 1.46 16.52
N ILE A 46 9.66 1.98 17.37
CA ILE A 46 9.96 3.44 17.42
C ILE A 46 10.55 3.92 16.09
N ILE A 47 11.56 3.24 15.55
CA ILE A 47 12.22 3.65 14.29
C ILE A 47 11.24 3.57 13.13
N THR A 48 10.51 2.45 12.99
CA THR A 48 9.53 2.31 11.91
C THR A 48 8.35 3.24 12.06
N SER A 49 7.95 3.63 13.28
CA SER A 49 6.94 4.67 13.52
C SER A 49 7.41 6.02 13.00
N GLY A 50 8.67 6.40 13.24
CA GLY A 50 9.24 7.62 12.69
C GLY A 50 9.16 7.66 11.15
N ILE A 51 9.55 6.56 10.49
CA ILE A 51 9.46 6.44 9.02
C ILE A 51 8.01 6.55 8.54
N VAL A 52 7.08 5.85 9.18
CA VAL A 52 5.66 5.87 8.83
C VAL A 52 5.05 7.26 9.01
N VAL A 53 5.38 7.97 10.09
CA VAL A 53 4.91 9.33 10.34
C VAL A 53 5.43 10.30 9.28
N VAL A 54 6.71 10.22 8.92
CA VAL A 54 7.30 11.05 7.85
C VAL A 54 6.61 10.74 6.51
N ALA A 55 6.42 9.46 6.18
CA ALA A 55 5.72 9.06 4.95
C ALA A 55 4.25 9.54 4.92
N TYR A 56 3.59 9.56 6.07
CA TYR A 56 2.21 10.04 6.20
C TYR A 56 2.11 11.57 6.07
N ALA A 57 3.12 12.30 6.54
CA ALA A 57 3.12 13.76 6.53
C ALA A 57 3.33 14.37 5.14
N VAL A 58 3.93 13.62 4.21
CA VAL A 58 4.17 14.11 2.84
C VAL A 58 2.93 13.90 1.98
N PRO A 59 2.31 14.96 1.44
CA PRO A 59 1.20 14.84 0.50
C PRO A 59 1.62 14.04 -0.74
N SER A 60 0.84 13.02 -1.10
CA SER A 60 1.16 12.10 -2.21
C SER A 60 1.42 12.81 -3.53
N PHE A 61 0.67 13.87 -3.83
CA PHE A 61 0.86 14.64 -5.07
C PHE A 61 2.20 15.38 -5.10
N LEU A 62 2.66 15.94 -3.97
CA LEU A 62 3.97 16.61 -3.89
C LEU A 62 5.09 15.58 -4.06
N PHE A 63 4.94 14.40 -3.44
CA PHE A 63 5.90 13.32 -3.62
C PHE A 63 5.92 12.82 -5.06
N ALA A 64 4.76 12.69 -5.71
CA ALA A 64 4.67 12.34 -7.13
C ALA A 64 5.36 13.38 -8.02
N LEU A 65 5.13 14.68 -7.79
CA LEU A 65 5.81 15.73 -8.52
C LEU A 65 7.33 15.69 -8.33
N PHE A 66 7.78 15.47 -7.11
CA PHE A 66 9.20 15.31 -6.81
C PHE A 66 9.83 14.13 -7.59
N LEU A 67 9.18 12.97 -7.61
CA LEU A 67 9.64 11.82 -8.37
C LEU A 67 9.67 12.08 -9.88
N ILE A 68 8.65 12.75 -10.43
CA ILE A 68 8.60 13.10 -11.85
C ILE A 68 9.75 14.04 -12.21
N VAL A 69 9.97 15.10 -11.44
CA VAL A 69 11.04 16.05 -11.68
C VAL A 69 12.41 15.39 -11.63
N LEU A 70 12.62 14.50 -10.67
CA LEU A 70 13.90 13.81 -10.53
C LEU A 70 14.14 12.75 -11.60
N PHE A 71 13.13 11.93 -11.93
CA PHE A 71 13.35 10.68 -12.66
C PHE A 71 12.66 10.58 -14.03
N ALA A 72 11.70 11.47 -14.34
CA ALA A 72 10.95 11.41 -15.60
C ALA A 72 10.87 12.73 -16.36
N GLY A 73 11.08 13.87 -15.69
CA GLY A 73 10.89 15.21 -16.26
C GLY A 73 12.04 15.75 -17.13
N GLY A 74 13.14 15.03 -17.23
CA GLY A 74 14.29 15.43 -18.02
C GLY A 74 15.16 16.54 -17.39
N SER A 75 14.81 17.03 -16.19
CA SER A 75 15.58 18.07 -15.50
C SER A 75 16.84 17.52 -14.82
N PHE A 76 16.77 16.28 -14.30
CA PHE A 76 17.89 15.59 -13.64
C PHE A 76 18.17 14.25 -14.30
N PHE A 77 17.22 13.32 -14.22
CA PHE A 77 17.34 11.98 -14.78
C PHE A 77 16.15 11.65 -15.68
N GLN A 78 16.36 10.81 -16.70
CA GLN A 78 15.31 10.31 -17.60
C GLN A 78 15.26 8.78 -17.55
N PHE A 79 14.99 8.24 -16.37
CA PHE A 79 14.95 6.78 -16.20
C PHE A 79 13.59 6.19 -16.48
N PHE A 80 12.52 6.96 -16.24
CA PHE A 80 11.14 6.47 -16.34
C PHE A 80 10.32 7.28 -17.34
N PRO A 81 9.33 6.64 -17.99
CA PRO A 81 8.42 7.32 -18.90
C PRO A 81 7.51 8.29 -18.14
N LEU A 82 7.23 9.43 -18.76
CA LEU A 82 6.37 10.47 -18.18
C LEU A 82 4.88 10.17 -18.34
N ARG A 83 4.49 9.38 -19.34
CA ARG A 83 3.08 9.17 -19.73
C ARG A 83 2.85 7.76 -20.27
N GLY A 84 1.58 7.32 -20.20
CA GLY A 84 1.13 6.07 -20.78
C GLY A 84 1.26 4.89 -19.83
N LEU A 85 0.58 3.79 -20.18
CA LEU A 85 0.73 2.49 -19.54
C LEU A 85 1.75 1.62 -20.25
N PHE A 86 2.09 1.97 -21.49
CA PHE A 86 2.90 1.18 -22.40
C PHE A 86 3.70 2.11 -23.30
N SER A 87 4.84 1.60 -23.80
CA SER A 87 5.64 2.23 -24.82
C SER A 87 4.94 2.19 -26.19
N ASP A 88 5.32 3.10 -27.08
CA ASP A 88 4.81 3.14 -28.46
C ASP A 88 5.14 1.85 -29.25
N HIS A 89 6.18 1.12 -28.85
CA HIS A 89 6.62 -0.16 -29.46
C HIS A 89 6.07 -1.39 -28.72
N TRP A 90 4.99 -1.24 -27.94
CA TRP A 90 4.40 -2.34 -27.16
C TRP A 90 4.08 -3.59 -27.99
N SER A 91 3.56 -3.39 -29.23
CA SER A 91 3.20 -4.50 -30.12
C SER A 91 4.38 -5.41 -30.46
N ASP A 92 5.57 -4.83 -30.59
CA ASP A 92 6.78 -5.50 -31.06
C ASP A 92 7.57 -6.21 -29.94
N LEU A 93 7.15 -5.96 -28.68
CA LEU A 93 7.82 -6.55 -27.54
C LEU A 93 7.45 -8.02 -27.34
N SER A 94 8.42 -8.81 -26.88
CA SER A 94 8.20 -10.16 -26.40
C SER A 94 7.25 -10.17 -25.19
N PHE A 95 6.70 -11.33 -24.85
CA PHE A 95 5.80 -11.44 -23.67
C PHE A 95 6.45 -10.90 -22.39
N MET A 96 7.70 -11.25 -22.10
CA MET A 96 8.45 -10.71 -20.95
C MET A 96 8.72 -9.22 -21.10
N GLY A 97 9.03 -8.74 -22.30
CA GLY A 97 9.19 -7.32 -22.60
C GLY A 97 7.94 -6.52 -22.28
N LYS A 98 6.76 -7.05 -22.62
CA LYS A 98 5.47 -6.43 -22.31
C LYS A 98 5.21 -6.28 -20.80
N ILE A 99 5.54 -7.32 -20.04
CA ILE A 99 5.40 -7.28 -18.58
C ILE A 99 6.35 -6.24 -17.96
N THR A 100 7.60 -6.25 -18.38
CA THR A 100 8.61 -5.30 -17.88
C THR A 100 8.25 -3.86 -18.23
N ASP A 101 7.85 -3.60 -19.47
CA ASP A 101 7.45 -2.27 -19.94
C ASP A 101 6.24 -1.74 -19.17
N TYR A 102 5.23 -2.58 -18.93
CA TYR A 102 4.05 -2.23 -18.13
C TYR A 102 4.43 -1.81 -16.70
N PHE A 103 5.23 -2.61 -15.99
CA PHE A 103 5.65 -2.26 -14.64
C PHE A 103 6.61 -1.06 -14.60
N TRP A 104 7.39 -0.85 -15.65
CA TRP A 104 8.27 0.30 -15.78
C TRP A 104 7.48 1.62 -15.85
N HIS A 105 6.37 1.63 -16.59
CA HIS A 105 5.47 2.77 -16.66
C HIS A 105 4.70 3.02 -15.37
N LEU A 106 4.35 1.96 -14.65
CA LEU A 106 3.63 2.06 -13.38
C LEU A 106 4.52 2.40 -12.18
N PHE A 107 5.83 2.25 -12.27
CA PHE A 107 6.72 2.29 -11.10
C PHE A 107 6.63 3.58 -10.31
N LEU A 108 6.81 4.74 -10.93
CA LEU A 108 6.78 6.04 -10.24
C LEU A 108 5.40 6.37 -9.65
N PRO A 109 4.29 6.26 -10.41
CA PRO A 109 2.97 6.51 -9.83
C PRO A 109 2.63 5.52 -8.70
N LEU A 110 2.97 4.23 -8.84
CA LEU A 110 2.76 3.26 -7.77
C LEU A 110 3.55 3.61 -6.51
N LEU A 111 4.82 3.99 -6.66
CA LEU A 111 5.65 4.39 -5.52
C LEU A 111 5.04 5.57 -4.76
N ALA A 112 4.56 6.59 -5.49
CA ALA A 112 3.92 7.75 -4.90
C ALA A 112 2.62 7.39 -4.14
N MET A 113 1.77 6.56 -4.73
CA MET A 113 0.49 6.16 -4.15
C MET A 113 0.67 5.19 -2.97
N VAL A 114 1.61 4.24 -3.08
CA VAL A 114 1.88 3.24 -2.05
C VAL A 114 2.41 3.89 -0.77
N ILE A 115 3.32 4.86 -0.86
CA ILE A 115 3.90 5.52 0.33
C ILE A 115 2.81 6.17 1.19
N SER A 116 1.85 6.84 0.58
CA SER A 116 0.75 7.47 1.32
C SER A 116 -0.23 6.45 1.93
N GLY A 117 -0.64 5.46 1.14
CA GLY A 117 -1.58 4.43 1.59
C GLY A 117 -0.99 3.49 2.64
N PHE A 118 0.27 3.11 2.46
CA PHE A 118 1.04 2.25 3.36
C PHE A 118 1.11 2.79 4.79
N ALA A 119 1.41 4.07 4.95
CA ALA A 119 1.56 4.66 6.27
C ALA A 119 0.26 4.58 7.07
N LYS A 120 -0.86 5.00 6.46
CA LYS A 120 -2.19 4.96 7.08
C LYS A 120 -2.61 3.55 7.48
N LEU A 121 -2.50 2.59 6.55
CA LEU A 121 -2.93 1.21 6.82
C LEU A 121 -2.05 0.52 7.85
N THR A 122 -0.74 0.82 7.88
CA THR A 122 0.18 0.28 8.90
C THR A 122 -0.22 0.72 10.31
N LEU A 123 -0.56 2.01 10.49
CA LEU A 123 -1.02 2.52 11.78
C LEU A 123 -2.33 1.87 12.20
N ILE A 124 -3.34 1.84 11.31
CA ILE A 124 -4.63 1.21 11.59
C ILE A 124 -4.44 -0.28 11.97
N THR A 125 -3.58 -1.00 11.25
CA THR A 125 -3.29 -2.40 11.55
C THR A 125 -2.61 -2.54 12.91
N LYS A 126 -1.60 -1.71 13.20
CA LYS A 126 -0.92 -1.72 14.51
C LYS A 126 -1.94 -1.50 15.63
N ASP A 127 -2.74 -0.45 15.54
CA ASP A 127 -3.69 -0.07 16.60
C ASP A 127 -4.74 -1.15 16.83
N SER A 128 -5.30 -1.72 15.75
CA SER A 128 -6.27 -2.81 15.84
C SER A 128 -5.70 -4.07 16.49
N PHE A 129 -4.47 -4.45 16.14
CA PHE A 129 -3.81 -5.60 16.77
C PHE A 129 -3.42 -5.33 18.22
N LEU A 130 -2.93 -4.13 18.52
CA LEU A 130 -2.57 -3.75 19.87
C LEU A 130 -3.77 -3.73 20.82
N GLU A 131 -4.93 -3.23 20.35
CA GLU A 131 -6.19 -3.30 21.09
C GLU A 131 -6.58 -4.75 21.40
N GLU A 132 -6.52 -5.64 20.42
CA GLU A 132 -6.88 -7.05 20.62
C GLU A 132 -5.88 -7.80 21.51
N ILE A 133 -4.59 -7.52 21.43
CA ILE A 133 -3.54 -8.12 22.28
C ILE A 133 -3.80 -7.84 23.76
N ASN A 134 -4.36 -6.69 24.09
CA ASN A 134 -4.63 -6.26 25.47
C ASN A 134 -5.96 -6.76 26.03
N LYS A 135 -6.77 -7.49 25.28
CA LYS A 135 -8.06 -8.01 25.74
C LYS A 135 -7.92 -9.19 26.71
N GLN A 136 -8.85 -9.31 27.64
CA GLN A 136 -8.84 -10.31 28.69
C GLN A 136 -8.81 -11.76 28.17
N TYR A 137 -9.42 -12.05 27.04
CA TYR A 137 -9.38 -13.39 26.45
C TYR A 137 -7.97 -13.84 26.08
N VAL A 138 -7.11 -12.90 25.67
CA VAL A 138 -5.70 -13.15 25.35
C VAL A 138 -4.94 -13.53 26.62
N THR A 139 -5.13 -12.78 27.71
CA THR A 139 -4.55 -13.10 29.01
C THR A 139 -5.00 -14.47 29.53
N THR A 140 -6.28 -14.79 29.33
CA THR A 140 -6.83 -16.11 29.69
C THR A 140 -6.22 -17.23 28.84
N ALA A 141 -6.01 -17.01 27.55
CA ALA A 141 -5.37 -17.97 26.67
C ALA A 141 -3.92 -18.25 27.06
N ARG A 142 -3.17 -17.20 27.43
CA ARG A 142 -1.81 -17.32 27.98
C ARG A 142 -1.79 -18.10 29.28
N ALA A 143 -2.71 -17.82 30.20
CA ALA A 143 -2.81 -18.51 31.49
C ALA A 143 -3.12 -20.03 31.30
N LYS A 144 -3.80 -20.41 30.21
CA LYS A 144 -4.04 -21.81 29.83
C LYS A 144 -2.83 -22.48 29.14
N GLY A 145 -1.70 -21.78 28.96
CA GLY A 145 -0.50 -22.33 28.36
C GLY A 145 -0.50 -22.42 26.84
N LEU A 146 -1.38 -21.68 26.14
CA LEU A 146 -1.37 -21.64 24.70
C LEU A 146 -0.12 -20.88 24.19
N GLU A 147 0.49 -21.37 23.12
CA GLU A 147 1.62 -20.72 22.45
C GLU A 147 1.25 -19.35 21.87
N GLU A 148 2.13 -18.37 21.98
CA GLU A 148 1.92 -17.01 21.48
C GLU A 148 1.51 -16.97 19.99
N ASN A 149 2.10 -17.82 19.13
CA ASN A 149 1.71 -17.90 17.72
C ASN A 149 0.26 -18.41 17.53
N LYS A 150 -0.17 -19.36 18.36
CA LYS A 150 -1.56 -19.84 18.33
C LYS A 150 -2.55 -18.78 18.80
N ILE A 151 -2.16 -18.00 19.81
CA ILE A 151 -2.96 -16.88 20.30
C ILE A 151 -3.03 -15.79 19.23
N LEU A 152 -1.88 -15.41 18.66
CA LEU A 152 -1.80 -14.34 17.64
C LEU A 152 -2.62 -14.69 16.38
N TYR A 153 -2.31 -15.81 15.73
CA TYR A 153 -2.93 -16.14 14.46
C TYR A 153 -4.27 -16.87 14.58
N GLY A 154 -4.52 -17.58 15.68
CA GLY A 154 -5.77 -18.27 15.92
C GLY A 154 -6.89 -17.40 16.48
N HIS A 155 -6.56 -16.43 17.30
CA HIS A 155 -7.55 -15.63 18.04
C HIS A 155 -7.47 -14.14 17.71
N ILE A 156 -6.30 -13.50 17.93
CA ILE A 156 -6.13 -12.06 17.74
C ILE A 156 -6.32 -11.66 16.29
N PHE A 157 -5.67 -12.36 15.35
CA PHE A 157 -5.69 -12.04 13.93
C PHE A 157 -7.12 -11.95 13.40
N ARG A 158 -7.98 -12.92 13.73
CA ARG A 158 -9.36 -12.95 13.25
C ARG A 158 -10.13 -11.69 13.66
N ASN A 159 -9.99 -11.25 14.89
CA ASN A 159 -10.72 -10.11 15.42
C ASN A 159 -10.12 -8.78 14.93
N ALA A 160 -8.79 -8.63 15.03
CA ALA A 160 -8.10 -7.42 14.59
C ALA A 160 -8.27 -7.14 13.10
N MET A 161 -8.27 -8.18 12.26
CA MET A 161 -8.44 -8.05 10.81
C MET A 161 -9.83 -7.60 10.38
N LEU A 162 -10.85 -7.69 11.23
CA LEU A 162 -12.20 -7.21 10.88
C LEU A 162 -12.20 -5.72 10.53
N ILE A 163 -11.48 -4.89 11.28
CA ILE A 163 -11.38 -3.44 11.02
C ILE A 163 -10.61 -3.19 9.72
N VAL A 164 -9.52 -3.92 9.50
CA VAL A 164 -8.67 -3.80 8.30
C VAL A 164 -9.44 -4.20 7.04
N ILE A 165 -10.18 -5.32 7.10
CA ILE A 165 -10.97 -5.84 5.97
C ILE A 165 -12.19 -4.95 5.71
N ALA A 166 -12.85 -4.44 6.75
CA ALA A 166 -14.01 -3.55 6.58
C ALA A 166 -13.64 -2.25 5.85
N GLY A 167 -12.40 -1.78 5.97
CA GLY A 167 -11.90 -0.61 5.25
C GLY A 167 -11.55 -0.86 3.77
N PHE A 168 -11.38 -2.13 3.37
CA PHE A 168 -10.91 -2.48 2.03
C PHE A 168 -11.81 -1.98 0.88
N PRO A 169 -13.15 -2.17 0.90
CA PRO A 169 -14.00 -1.71 -0.20
C PRO A 169 -13.93 -0.20 -0.41
N ALA A 170 -13.93 0.57 0.69
CA ALA A 170 -13.83 2.02 0.63
C ALA A 170 -12.46 2.48 0.09
N ALA A 171 -11.37 1.86 0.55
CA ALA A 171 -10.02 2.16 0.08
C ALA A 171 -9.87 1.84 -1.41
N PHE A 172 -10.37 0.69 -1.86
CA PHE A 172 -10.30 0.27 -3.25
C PHE A 172 -11.07 1.21 -4.18
N VAL A 173 -12.31 1.55 -3.81
CA VAL A 173 -13.14 2.50 -4.58
C VAL A 173 -12.46 3.86 -4.62
N HIS A 174 -11.96 4.37 -3.49
CA HIS A 174 -11.27 5.66 -3.44
C HIS A 174 -10.09 5.71 -4.42
N ILE A 175 -9.24 4.69 -4.45
CA ILE A 175 -8.08 4.64 -5.34
C ILE A 175 -8.51 4.61 -6.82
N LEU A 176 -9.57 3.88 -7.16
CA LEU A 176 -10.09 3.82 -8.54
C LEU A 176 -10.60 5.16 -9.07
N PHE A 177 -11.10 6.03 -8.19
CA PHE A 177 -11.68 7.33 -8.60
C PHE A 177 -10.74 8.52 -8.39
N THR A 178 -9.62 8.36 -7.68
CA THR A 178 -8.66 9.44 -7.39
C THR A 178 -7.32 9.29 -8.11
N SER A 179 -7.11 8.18 -8.81
CA SER A 179 -5.89 7.89 -9.58
C SER A 179 -5.87 8.55 -10.97
#